data_b9b9bad66440938758099c60db819961
#
_entry.id   b9b9bad66440938758099c60db819961
#
_cell.length_a   1.000
_cell.length_b   1.000
_cell.length_c   1.000
_cell.angle_alpha   90.00
_cell.angle_beta   90.00
_cell.angle_gamma   90.00
#
_symmetry.space_group_name_H-M   'P 1'
#
loop_
_entity.id
_entity.type
_entity.pdbx_description
1 polymer ?
#
loop_
_entity_poly.entity_id
_entity_poly.type
_entity_poly.pdbx_seq_one_letter_code
_entity_poly.pdbx_strand_id
1 'polypeptide(L)'
;MEYEKLKNYERYWRANRSIEQRIMAMKSAETSITPQAGDGSQHIGAHDPMKAVDMRVDWCASHSDDYAKNLAVMREVDKAIDSLKDPLEREVLRLRYTDFRYGHQMSWKQVKEALYGKMSVGKRTIYRLHDDAISHFKLI
;
A
#
# COMPACT_ATOMS: atom_id res chain seq x y z
N MET A 1 11.60 17.56 -2.22
CA MET A 1 11.27 17.57 -3.64
C MET A 1 10.04 16.75 -3.92
N GLU A 2 9.28 17.20 -4.85
CA GLU A 2 8.00 16.56 -5.18
C GLU A 2 8.16 15.12 -5.65
N TYR A 3 9.21 14.87 -6.42
CA TYR A 3 9.49 13.55 -6.94
C TYR A 3 9.84 12.54 -5.84
N GLU A 4 10.37 13.00 -4.73
CA GLU A 4 10.71 12.11 -3.62
C GLU A 4 9.47 11.43 -3.02
N LYS A 5 8.36 12.15 -2.92
CA LYS A 5 7.11 11.57 -2.42
C LYS A 5 6.61 10.48 -3.36
N LEU A 6 6.74 10.69 -4.67
CA LEU A 6 6.38 9.68 -5.65
C LEU A 6 7.25 8.43 -5.52
N LYS A 7 8.57 8.61 -5.43
CA LYS A 7 9.50 7.49 -5.27
C LYS A 7 9.27 6.70 -3.98
N ASN A 8 8.84 7.38 -2.94
CA ASN A 8 8.61 6.76 -1.64
C ASN A 8 7.18 6.24 -1.45
N TYR A 9 6.34 6.31 -2.46
CA TYR A 9 4.96 5.88 -2.37
C TYR A 9 4.83 4.44 -1.88
N GLU A 10 5.64 3.53 -2.41
CA GLU A 10 5.63 2.12 -1.99
C GLU A 10 5.93 1.97 -0.50
N ARG A 11 6.84 2.79 0.02
CA ARG A 11 7.19 2.76 1.43
C ARG A 11 5.99 3.11 2.31
N TYR A 12 5.25 4.15 1.95
CA TYR A 12 4.04 4.53 2.67
C TYR A 12 2.95 3.48 2.55
N TRP A 13 2.80 2.92 1.35
CA TRP A 13 1.84 1.85 1.11
C TRP A 13 2.15 0.62 1.96
N ARG A 14 3.41 0.20 2.00
CA ARG A 14 3.82 -0.96 2.80
C ARG A 14 3.64 -0.72 4.29
N ALA A 15 3.94 0.47 4.76
CA ALA A 15 3.77 0.82 6.16
C ALA A 15 2.29 0.72 6.56
N ASN A 16 1.39 1.27 5.74
CA ASN A 16 -0.04 1.21 6.03
C ASN A 16 -0.59 -0.21 5.88
N ARG A 17 -0.11 -0.96 4.90
CA ARG A 17 -0.51 -2.35 4.75
C ARG A 17 -0.09 -3.18 5.95
N SER A 18 1.09 -2.94 6.49
CA SER A 18 1.56 -3.61 7.71
C SER A 18 0.65 -3.32 8.89
N ILE A 19 0.23 -2.07 9.04
CA ILE A 19 -0.72 -1.67 10.09
C ILE A 19 -2.06 -2.41 9.89
N GLU A 20 -2.59 -2.42 8.67
CA GLU A 20 -3.84 -3.10 8.35
C GLU A 20 -3.77 -4.59 8.65
N GLN A 21 -2.67 -5.24 8.25
CA GLN A 21 -2.47 -6.67 8.48
C GLN A 21 -2.38 -6.99 9.97
N ARG A 22 -1.74 -6.12 10.75
CA ARG A 22 -1.66 -6.29 12.20
C ARG A 22 -3.03 -6.20 12.84
N ILE A 23 -3.84 -5.24 12.42
CA ILE A 23 -5.22 -5.10 12.91
C ILE A 23 -6.03 -6.36 12.57
N MET A 24 -5.92 -6.85 11.35
CA MET A 24 -6.62 -8.06 10.92
C MET A 24 -6.19 -9.27 11.74
N ALA A 25 -4.90 -9.40 12.00
CA ALA A 25 -4.37 -10.50 12.82
C ALA A 25 -4.90 -10.43 14.26
N MET A 26 -4.96 -9.22 14.82
CA MET A 26 -5.51 -9.03 16.16
C MET A 26 -7.00 -9.36 16.23
N LYS A 27 -7.76 -8.96 15.22
CA LYS A 27 -9.19 -9.29 15.13
C LYS A 27 -9.41 -10.79 15.01
N SER A 28 -8.61 -11.46 14.20
CA SER A 28 -8.68 -12.91 14.07
C SER A 28 -8.39 -13.61 15.38
N ALA A 29 -7.42 -13.11 16.12
CA ALA A 29 -7.10 -13.68 17.42
C ALA A 29 -8.25 -13.50 18.41
N GLU A 30 -8.97 -12.38 18.34
CA GLU A 30 -10.14 -12.13 19.19
C GLU A 30 -11.26 -13.11 18.89
N THR A 31 -11.43 -13.48 17.64
CA THR A 31 -12.54 -14.31 17.22
C THR A 31 -12.21 -15.80 17.14
N SER A 32 -10.93 -16.14 17.17
CA SER A 32 -10.58 -17.53 17.02
C SER A 32 -10.52 -18.22 18.37
N ILE A 33 -11.58 -18.20 19.09
CA ILE A 33 -11.64 -18.97 20.27
C ILE A 33 -12.05 -20.35 19.83
N THR A 34 -11.13 -21.13 19.48
CA THR A 34 -11.42 -22.50 19.20
C THR A 34 -11.37 -23.21 20.52
N PRO A 35 -12.43 -23.72 20.95
CA PRO A 35 -12.38 -24.52 22.16
C PRO A 35 -11.52 -25.70 21.83
N GLN A 36 -10.50 -25.83 22.54
CA GLN A 36 -9.70 -26.94 22.42
C GLN A 36 -10.38 -28.06 23.05
N ALA A 37 -11.16 -28.63 22.30
CA ALA A 37 -11.92 -29.69 22.83
C ALA A 37 -11.00 -30.72 23.42
N GLY A 38 -11.24 -31.11 24.42
CA GLY A 38 -10.61 -32.23 24.93
C GLY A 38 -9.53 -31.99 25.90
N ASP A 39 -9.01 -30.90 25.89
CA ASP A 39 -7.97 -30.85 26.79
C ASP A 39 -8.26 -29.86 27.76
N GLY A 40 -8.90 -30.16 28.55
CA GLY A 40 -9.23 -29.28 29.46
C GLY A 40 -8.25 -28.54 30.17
N SER A 41 -7.21 -28.73 29.89
CA SER A 41 -6.38 -28.38 30.77
C SER A 41 -6.10 -27.04 30.95
N GLN A 42 -6.35 -26.50 30.62
CA GLN A 42 -5.88 -25.72 30.93
C GLN A 42 -5.65 -24.58 30.77
N HIS A 43 -5.79 -24.06 30.37
CA HIS A 43 -5.60 -22.86 30.04
C HIS A 43 -6.10 -21.89 30.84
N ILE A 44 -6.01 -22.11 31.68
CA ILE A 44 -6.36 -21.47 32.70
C ILE A 44 -6.12 -20.09 32.62
N GLY A 45 -7.03 -19.34 32.71
CA GLY A 45 -6.95 -17.98 32.88
C GLY A 45 -6.35 -17.31 31.78
N ALA A 46 -6.15 -18.07 30.91
CA ALA A 46 -5.28 -17.58 30.05
C ALA A 46 -5.86 -16.66 29.07
N HIS A 47 -7.05 -16.77 28.71
CA HIS A 47 -7.55 -15.95 27.64
C HIS A 47 -8.70 -15.08 28.11
N ASP A 48 -8.42 -13.80 28.17
CA ASP A 48 -9.46 -12.81 28.43
C ASP A 48 -9.79 -12.11 27.13
N PRO A 49 -10.97 -12.34 26.55
CA PRO A 49 -11.35 -11.70 25.29
C PRO A 49 -11.35 -10.17 25.38
N MET A 50 -11.72 -9.62 26.49
CA MET A 50 -11.73 -8.17 26.67
C MET A 50 -10.32 -7.60 26.66
N LYS A 51 -9.38 -8.33 27.19
CA LYS A 51 -7.99 -7.90 27.19
C LYS A 51 -7.44 -7.84 25.75
N ALA A 52 -7.80 -8.81 24.93
CA ALA A 52 -7.39 -8.81 23.51
C ALA A 52 -7.99 -7.62 22.76
N VAL A 53 -9.25 -7.32 23.01
CA VAL A 53 -9.92 -6.17 22.40
C VAL A 53 -9.26 -4.86 22.85
N ASP A 54 -8.98 -4.73 24.15
CA ASP A 54 -8.34 -3.54 24.69
C ASP A 54 -6.95 -3.34 24.09
N MET A 55 -6.18 -4.41 23.93
CA MET A 55 -4.87 -4.36 23.31
C MET A 55 -4.97 -3.90 21.86
N ARG A 56 -5.95 -4.37 21.12
CA ARG A 56 -6.15 -3.94 19.73
C ARG A 56 -6.52 -2.47 19.67
N VAL A 57 -7.45 -2.03 20.50
CA VAL A 57 -7.87 -0.62 20.54
C VAL A 57 -6.69 0.29 20.87
N ASP A 58 -5.90 -0.08 21.87
CA ASP A 58 -4.72 0.70 22.27
C ASP A 58 -3.69 0.74 21.16
N TRP A 59 -3.46 -0.39 20.52
CA TRP A 59 -2.50 -0.47 19.40
C TRP A 59 -2.95 0.41 18.25
N CYS A 60 -4.23 0.36 17.89
CA CYS A 60 -4.79 1.19 16.82
C CYS A 60 -4.65 2.67 17.15
N ALA A 61 -4.95 3.04 18.39
CA ALA A 61 -4.83 4.43 18.81
C ALA A 61 -3.40 4.93 18.70
N SER A 62 -2.42 4.10 19.05
CA SER A 62 -1.02 4.51 18.99
C SER A 62 -0.47 4.60 17.57
N HIS A 63 -1.11 3.96 16.59
CA HIS A 63 -0.64 3.95 15.20
C HIS A 63 -1.52 4.75 14.24
N SER A 64 -2.63 5.31 14.71
CA SER A 64 -3.57 6.02 13.85
C SER A 64 -2.98 7.26 13.21
N ASP A 65 -2.13 7.99 13.90
CA ASP A 65 -1.50 9.20 13.35
C ASP A 65 -0.54 8.85 12.21
N ASP A 66 0.25 7.82 12.39
CA ASP A 66 1.18 7.37 11.35
C ASP A 66 0.41 6.90 10.11
N TYR A 67 -0.66 6.14 10.33
CA TYR A 67 -1.52 5.67 9.25
C TYR A 67 -2.11 6.86 8.46
N ALA A 68 -2.64 7.83 9.18
CA ALA A 68 -3.26 9.00 8.57
C ALA A 68 -2.24 9.85 7.80
N LYS A 69 -1.04 10.03 8.35
CA LYS A 69 0.03 10.78 7.68
C LYS A 69 0.46 10.09 6.38
N ASN A 70 0.66 8.78 6.43
CA ASN A 70 1.03 8.00 5.25
C ASN A 70 -0.05 8.11 4.18
N LEU A 71 -1.31 7.97 4.59
CA LEU A 71 -2.44 8.05 3.67
C LEU A 71 -2.55 9.43 3.03
N ALA A 72 -2.28 10.48 3.80
CA ALA A 72 -2.31 11.85 3.28
C ALA A 72 -1.26 12.07 2.19
N VAL A 73 -0.05 11.57 2.38
CA VAL A 73 1.01 11.66 1.36
C VAL A 73 0.61 10.87 0.12
N MET A 74 0.08 9.66 0.30
CA MET A 74 -0.38 8.85 -0.84
C MET A 74 -1.46 9.56 -1.63
N ARG A 75 -2.40 10.21 -0.97
CA ARG A 75 -3.46 10.98 -1.64
C ARG A 75 -2.92 12.19 -2.38
N GLU A 76 -1.92 12.87 -1.83
CA GLU A 76 -1.25 13.98 -2.54
C GLU A 76 -0.64 13.50 -3.85
N VAL A 77 0.04 12.36 -3.81
CA VAL A 77 0.66 11.77 -5.00
C VAL A 77 -0.40 11.36 -6.01
N ASP A 78 -1.44 10.66 -5.57
CA ASP A 78 -2.53 10.22 -6.44
C ASP A 78 -3.20 11.42 -7.14
N LYS A 79 -3.44 12.47 -6.40
CA LYS A 79 -4.05 13.69 -6.92
C LYS A 79 -3.15 14.37 -7.95
N ALA A 80 -1.85 14.41 -7.67
CA ALA A 80 -0.88 15.01 -8.59
C ALA A 80 -0.79 14.21 -9.89
N ILE A 81 -0.83 12.89 -9.81
CA ILE A 81 -0.86 12.03 -11.01
C ILE A 81 -2.14 12.30 -11.82
N ASP A 82 -3.28 12.34 -11.14
CA ASP A 82 -4.56 12.58 -11.81
C ASP A 82 -4.63 13.95 -12.47
N SER A 83 -3.83 14.90 -12.03
CA SER A 83 -3.80 16.25 -12.61
C SER A 83 -2.97 16.36 -13.89
N LEU A 84 -2.20 15.32 -14.25
CA LEU A 84 -1.45 15.32 -15.50
C LEU A 84 -2.41 15.33 -16.69
N LYS A 85 -2.07 16.11 -17.71
CA LYS A 85 -2.94 16.26 -18.87
C LYS A 85 -2.92 15.05 -19.80
N ASP A 86 -1.76 14.43 -19.95
CA ASP A 86 -1.61 13.31 -20.86
C ASP A 86 -2.03 12.00 -20.18
N PRO A 87 -3.03 11.30 -20.71
CA PRO A 87 -3.47 10.02 -20.14
C PRO A 87 -2.36 8.97 -20.03
N LEU A 88 -1.44 8.92 -21.01
CA LEU A 88 -0.35 7.95 -20.98
C LEU A 88 0.65 8.29 -19.87
N GLU A 89 0.92 9.56 -19.66
CA GLU A 89 1.78 9.99 -18.56
C GLU A 89 1.18 9.63 -17.21
N ARG A 90 -0.12 9.84 -17.04
CA ARG A 90 -0.82 9.41 -15.82
C ARG A 90 -0.67 7.92 -15.61
N GLU A 91 -0.89 7.15 -16.66
CA GLU A 91 -0.89 5.70 -16.56
C GLU A 91 0.50 5.13 -16.26
N VAL A 92 1.56 5.66 -16.89
CA VAL A 92 2.91 5.18 -16.64
C VAL A 92 3.33 5.43 -15.19
N LEU A 93 2.98 6.59 -14.63
CA LEU A 93 3.29 6.88 -13.23
C LEU A 93 2.46 6.01 -12.27
N ARG A 94 1.19 5.81 -12.57
CA ARG A 94 0.34 4.94 -11.76
C ARG A 94 0.88 3.52 -11.73
N LEU A 95 1.17 2.96 -12.88
CA LEU A 95 1.65 1.59 -12.97
C LEU A 95 3.00 1.41 -12.28
N ARG A 96 3.90 2.36 -12.48
CA ARG A 96 5.25 2.22 -11.94
C ARG A 96 5.33 2.47 -10.44
N TYR A 97 4.57 3.44 -9.91
CA TYR A 97 4.76 3.90 -8.54
C TYR A 97 3.61 3.59 -7.59
N THR A 98 2.39 3.42 -8.06
CA THR A 98 1.24 3.29 -7.17
C THR A 98 0.46 1.99 -7.33
N ASP A 99 0.80 1.18 -8.32
CA ASP A 99 0.09 -0.07 -8.56
C ASP A 99 0.91 -1.24 -8.03
N PHE A 100 0.39 -1.91 -7.02
CA PHE A 100 1.07 -3.02 -6.37
C PHE A 100 0.33 -4.34 -6.57
N ARG A 101 -0.25 -4.51 -7.75
CA ARG A 101 -1.03 -5.72 -8.08
C ARG A 101 -0.23 -7.01 -7.92
N TYR A 102 1.09 -6.93 -8.04
CA TYR A 102 1.96 -8.08 -7.83
C TYR A 102 2.62 -8.09 -6.45
N GLY A 103 2.19 -7.22 -5.55
CA GLY A 103 2.75 -7.14 -4.20
C GLY A 103 4.04 -6.34 -4.08
N HIS A 104 4.51 -5.75 -5.16
CA HIS A 104 5.72 -4.94 -5.20
C HIS A 104 5.63 -3.93 -6.36
N GLN A 105 6.56 -2.99 -6.38
CA GLN A 105 6.66 -2.05 -7.48
C GLN A 105 6.84 -2.81 -8.80
N MET A 106 6.07 -2.47 -9.82
CA MET A 106 6.19 -3.12 -11.12
C MET A 106 7.54 -2.85 -11.75
N SER A 107 8.13 -3.90 -12.35
CA SER A 107 9.30 -3.74 -13.19
C SER A 107 8.93 -3.00 -14.46
N TRP A 108 9.92 -2.44 -15.15
CA TRP A 108 9.66 -1.75 -16.42
C TRP A 108 9.07 -2.68 -17.47
N LYS A 109 9.43 -3.96 -17.43
CA LYS A 109 8.83 -4.96 -18.32
C LYS A 109 7.34 -5.11 -18.04
N GLN A 110 6.96 -5.18 -16.77
CA GLN A 110 5.57 -5.31 -16.36
C GLN A 110 4.77 -4.05 -16.70
N VAL A 111 5.35 -2.87 -16.51
CA VAL A 111 4.72 -1.59 -16.89
C VAL A 111 4.48 -1.56 -18.39
N LYS A 112 5.48 -1.95 -19.19
CA LYS A 112 5.35 -2.00 -20.63
C LYS A 112 4.25 -2.95 -21.07
N GLU A 113 4.17 -4.14 -20.48
CA GLU A 113 3.13 -5.11 -20.81
C GLU A 113 1.74 -4.60 -20.43
N ALA A 114 1.61 -3.95 -19.29
CA ALA A 114 0.33 -3.39 -18.85
C ALA A 114 -0.13 -2.23 -19.74
N LEU A 115 0.81 -1.43 -20.24
CA LEU A 115 0.48 -0.24 -20.99
C LEU A 115 0.28 -0.52 -22.49
N TYR A 116 1.11 -1.37 -23.06
CA TYR A 116 1.09 -1.65 -24.50
C TYR A 116 0.71 -3.08 -24.86
N GLY A 117 0.52 -3.96 -23.89
CA GLY A 117 0.15 -5.34 -24.14
C GLY A 117 1.22 -6.07 -24.93
N LYS A 118 0.79 -6.75 -25.98
CA LYS A 118 1.70 -7.52 -26.84
C LYS A 118 2.37 -6.68 -27.91
N MET A 119 2.12 -5.38 -27.95
CA MET A 119 2.76 -4.53 -28.95
C MET A 119 4.27 -4.48 -28.73
N SER A 120 4.99 -4.55 -29.83
CA SER A 120 6.45 -4.48 -29.77
C SER A 120 6.89 -3.04 -29.60
N VAL A 121 7.09 -2.63 -28.36
CA VAL A 121 7.53 -1.28 -28.02
C VAL A 121 8.87 -1.40 -27.30
N GLY A 122 9.84 -0.60 -27.71
CA GLY A 122 11.15 -0.62 -27.09
C GLY A 122 11.17 0.01 -25.71
N LYS A 123 12.14 -0.38 -24.89
CA LYS A 123 12.32 0.18 -23.54
C LYS A 123 12.49 1.70 -23.60
N ARG A 124 13.14 2.21 -24.64
CA ARG A 124 13.38 3.64 -24.80
C ARG A 124 12.08 4.45 -24.82
N THR A 125 11.03 3.91 -25.44
CA THR A 125 9.72 4.57 -25.51
C THR A 125 9.13 4.72 -24.11
N ILE A 126 9.22 3.66 -23.30
CA ILE A 126 8.72 3.68 -21.92
C ILE A 126 9.50 4.67 -21.08
N TYR A 127 10.82 4.66 -21.17
CA TYR A 127 11.65 5.57 -20.39
C TYR A 127 11.42 7.03 -20.78
N ARG A 128 11.23 7.30 -22.06
CA ARG A 128 10.91 8.66 -22.52
C ARG A 128 9.57 9.12 -21.97
N LEU A 129 8.55 8.27 -22.05
CA LEU A 129 7.24 8.58 -21.51
C LEU A 129 7.31 8.86 -20.00
N HIS A 130 8.05 8.03 -19.28
CA HIS A 130 8.27 8.22 -17.86
C HIS A 130 8.98 9.54 -17.57
N ASP A 131 10.04 9.86 -18.28
CA ASP A 131 10.79 11.10 -18.08
C ASP A 131 9.94 12.32 -18.37
N ASP A 132 9.12 12.28 -19.42
CA ASP A 132 8.18 13.35 -19.71
C ASP A 132 7.14 13.50 -18.59
N ALA A 133 6.62 12.38 -18.11
CA ALA A 133 5.65 12.38 -17.01
C ALA A 133 6.25 12.99 -15.74
N ILE A 134 7.48 12.62 -15.41
CA ILE A 134 8.17 13.15 -14.25
C ILE A 134 8.38 14.67 -14.40
N SER A 135 8.73 15.13 -15.61
CA SER A 135 8.93 16.56 -15.83
C SER A 135 7.66 17.38 -15.64
N HIS A 136 6.50 16.77 -15.86
CA HIS A 136 5.20 17.43 -15.69
C HIS A 136 4.58 17.18 -14.32
N PHE A 137 5.14 16.29 -13.54
CA PHE A 137 4.60 15.93 -12.22
C PHE A 137 4.84 17.04 -11.20
N LYS A 138 3.76 17.52 -10.58
CA LYS A 138 3.84 18.54 -9.54
C LYS A 138 2.78 18.26 -8.49
N LEU A 139 3.17 18.31 -7.24
CA LEU A 139 2.22 18.22 -6.14
C LEU A 139 1.35 19.48 -6.11
N ILE A 140 0.10 19.29 -5.79
CA ILE A 140 -0.88 20.37 -5.74
C ILE A 140 -1.03 20.86 -4.31
#